data_ff4f992864c55c6cc04d818a2b697a28
#
_entry.id   ff4f992864c55c6cc04d818a2b697a28
#
_cell.length_a   1.000
_cell.length_b   1.000
_cell.length_c   1.000
_cell.angle_alpha   90.00
_cell.angle_beta   90.00
_cell.angle_gamma   90.00
#
_symmetry.space_group_name_H-M   'P 1'
#
loop_
_entity.id
_entity.type
_entity.pdbx_description
1 polymer ?
#
loop_
_entity_poly.entity_id
_entity_poly.type
_entity_poly.pdbx_seq_one_letter_code
_entity_poly.pdbx_strand_id
1 'polypeptide(L)'
;MTTLDQPSARPAEKARQADKGRPRRLRPQSRQDMALFWFLIPGVVALLLFHYIPLLGNIIAFQDYQPFIGIMHSPWSGLDNFDVIFNGDDQFLKALVNTLELTLIQVVFVFPVPIVLALALNSLVSERVKRWVQNVLYLPHFLSWVVIVALFQQMLGGTGMLNLFLQAQDLDTWNIIGNPDFFKTLITSQVIWKDAGWGTILFLAALSRVDSNLYEASAMDGASRFRQTWHVTLPSLRGLVILLLILRLGDALSVGFEQILLQQTAVGLVKGVIGILLVLGANKVAHLFGEEGVYRS
;
A
#
# COMPACT_ATOMS: atom_id res chain seq x y z
N MET A 1 43.70 51.84 -44.11
CA MET A 1 43.18 50.47 -44.16
C MET A 1 43.85 49.69 -43.07
N THR A 2 43.22 49.64 -41.87
CA THR A 2 43.83 49.04 -40.68
C THR A 2 43.02 47.76 -40.38
N THR A 3 43.63 46.61 -40.61
CA THR A 3 43.04 45.31 -40.33
C THR A 3 43.10 45.05 -38.81
N LEU A 4 41.94 44.97 -38.17
CA LEU A 4 41.80 44.57 -36.76
C LEU A 4 42.00 43.05 -36.64
N ASP A 5 43.10 42.69 -35.98
CA ASP A 5 43.45 41.33 -35.60
C ASP A 5 42.46 40.83 -34.51
N GLN A 6 41.78 39.71 -34.76
CA GLN A 6 40.89 39.09 -33.75
C GLN A 6 41.76 38.27 -32.77
N PRO A 7 41.58 38.40 -31.46
CA PRO A 7 42.35 37.61 -30.51
C PRO A 7 41.93 36.15 -30.55
N SER A 8 42.84 35.27 -30.87
CA SER A 8 42.67 33.82 -30.84
C SER A 8 42.24 33.36 -29.46
N ALA A 9 41.12 32.58 -29.41
CA ALA A 9 40.58 31.98 -28.17
C ALA A 9 41.67 31.24 -27.36
N ARG A 10 41.78 31.59 -26.09
CA ARG A 10 42.79 31.11 -25.15
C ARG A 10 42.80 29.58 -25.02
N PRO A 11 43.97 28.93 -24.90
CA PRO A 11 44.11 27.46 -24.78
C PRO A 11 43.32 26.84 -23.58
N ALA A 12 43.02 27.62 -22.55
CA ALA A 12 42.29 27.21 -21.37
C ALA A 12 40.79 26.82 -21.61
N GLU A 13 40.18 27.38 -22.67
CA GLU A 13 38.77 27.12 -22.98
C GLU A 13 38.59 25.80 -23.74
N LYS A 14 39.55 25.44 -24.57
CA LYS A 14 39.61 24.12 -25.26
C LYS A 14 39.89 22.96 -24.31
N ALA A 15 40.65 23.19 -23.24
CA ALA A 15 40.92 22.19 -22.20
C ALA A 15 39.71 21.90 -21.33
N ARG A 16 38.82 22.94 -21.09
CA ARG A 16 37.59 22.75 -20.32
C ARG A 16 36.48 22.03 -21.09
N GLN A 17 36.45 22.09 -22.41
CA GLN A 17 35.49 21.38 -23.25
C GLN A 17 35.85 19.91 -23.48
N ALA A 18 37.14 19.55 -23.43
CA ALA A 18 37.61 18.18 -23.61
C ALA A 18 37.36 17.27 -22.39
N ASP A 19 37.10 17.84 -21.22
CA ASP A 19 36.85 17.06 -19.97
C ASP A 19 35.38 16.69 -19.76
N LYS A 20 34.42 17.19 -20.58
CA LYS A 20 32.99 16.89 -20.44
C LYS A 20 32.56 15.55 -21.04
N GLY A 21 33.42 14.78 -21.63
CA GLY A 21 33.05 13.59 -22.42
C GLY A 21 33.52 12.23 -21.92
N ARG A 22 34.33 12.15 -20.84
CA ARG A 22 34.77 10.86 -20.33
C ARG A 22 33.83 10.30 -19.30
N PRO A 23 33.22 9.11 -19.51
CA PRO A 23 32.46 8.45 -18.46
C PRO A 23 33.38 8.24 -17.27
N ARG A 24 33.09 8.87 -16.13
CA ARG A 24 33.80 8.62 -14.87
C ARG A 24 33.61 7.13 -14.57
N ARG A 25 34.67 6.35 -14.85
CA ARG A 25 34.76 4.98 -14.35
C ARG A 25 34.73 5.10 -12.81
N LEU A 26 33.68 4.59 -12.22
CA LEU A 26 33.53 4.41 -10.77
C LEU A 26 34.65 3.44 -10.34
N ARG A 27 35.82 3.97 -10.02
CA ARG A 27 36.88 3.20 -9.30
C ARG A 27 36.46 3.27 -7.83
N PRO A 28 36.34 2.14 -7.14
CA PRO A 28 36.17 2.15 -5.68
C PRO A 28 37.47 2.74 -5.07
N GLN A 29 37.38 4.00 -4.69
CA GLN A 29 38.57 4.79 -4.34
C GLN A 29 38.72 5.09 -2.86
N SER A 30 37.87 4.53 -1.97
CA SER A 30 38.12 4.73 -0.55
C SER A 30 37.77 3.49 0.27
N ARG A 31 38.42 3.32 1.41
CA ARG A 31 38.06 2.34 2.44
C ARG A 31 36.59 2.51 2.92
N GLN A 32 36.05 3.69 2.74
CA GLN A 32 34.62 4.00 3.04
C GLN A 32 33.67 3.32 2.06
N ASP A 33 33.99 3.30 0.75
CA ASP A 33 33.15 2.62 -0.25
C ASP A 33 33.13 1.11 0.01
N MET A 34 34.27 0.53 0.40
CA MET A 34 34.38 -0.88 0.75
C MET A 34 33.58 -1.21 2.03
N ALA A 35 33.60 -0.36 3.03
CA ALA A 35 32.77 -0.51 4.23
C ALA A 35 31.28 -0.48 3.89
N LEU A 36 30.83 0.43 3.01
CA LEU A 36 29.46 0.52 2.53
C LEU A 36 29.03 -0.77 1.81
N PHE A 37 29.90 -1.37 0.98
CA PHE A 37 29.63 -2.66 0.36
C PHE A 37 29.40 -3.77 1.38
N TRP A 38 30.22 -3.84 2.43
CA TRP A 38 30.03 -4.84 3.50
C TRP A 38 28.71 -4.67 4.25
N PHE A 39 28.28 -3.43 4.49
CA PHE A 39 26.96 -3.16 5.07
C PHE A 39 25.78 -3.53 4.16
N LEU A 40 25.98 -3.49 2.83
CA LEU A 40 24.96 -3.86 1.86
C LEU A 40 24.75 -5.39 1.76
N ILE A 41 25.81 -6.18 1.98
CA ILE A 41 25.80 -7.63 1.80
C ILE A 41 24.67 -8.33 2.60
N PRO A 42 24.47 -8.08 3.90
CA PRO A 42 23.39 -8.74 4.64
C PRO A 42 22.01 -8.49 4.04
N GLY A 43 21.74 -7.25 3.59
CA GLY A 43 20.50 -6.89 2.93
C GLY A 43 20.32 -7.60 1.58
N VAL A 44 21.38 -7.64 0.77
CA VAL A 44 21.37 -8.35 -0.53
C VAL A 44 21.18 -9.86 -0.32
N VAL A 45 21.88 -10.45 0.64
CA VAL A 45 21.74 -11.88 0.97
C VAL A 45 20.31 -12.19 1.42
N ALA A 46 19.75 -11.38 2.31
CA ALA A 46 18.35 -11.55 2.73
C ALA A 46 17.38 -11.45 1.55
N LEU A 47 17.56 -10.46 0.66
CA LEU A 47 16.75 -10.28 -0.53
C LEU A 47 16.87 -11.48 -1.49
N LEU A 48 18.07 -11.99 -1.70
CA LEU A 48 18.26 -13.18 -2.54
C LEU A 48 17.62 -14.42 -1.93
N LEU A 49 17.81 -14.67 -0.63
CA LEU A 49 17.30 -15.86 0.04
C LEU A 49 15.76 -15.87 0.16
N PHE A 50 15.16 -14.72 0.50
CA PHE A 50 13.73 -14.66 0.82
C PHE A 50 12.86 -14.14 -0.33
N HIS A 51 13.45 -13.58 -1.38
CA HIS A 51 12.70 -13.05 -2.52
C HIS A 51 13.05 -13.78 -3.83
N TYR A 52 14.32 -13.85 -4.18
CA TYR A 52 14.73 -14.42 -5.46
C TYR A 52 14.75 -15.96 -5.47
N ILE A 53 15.18 -16.62 -4.40
CA ILE A 53 15.14 -18.10 -4.34
C ILE A 53 13.71 -18.63 -4.41
N PRO A 54 12.70 -18.08 -3.68
CA PRO A 54 11.31 -18.50 -3.85
C PRO A 54 10.75 -18.25 -5.26
N LEU A 55 11.22 -17.23 -5.98
CA LEU A 55 10.83 -17.03 -7.38
C LEU A 55 11.22 -18.21 -8.29
N LEU A 56 12.31 -18.91 -7.99
CA LEU A 56 12.67 -20.14 -8.72
C LEU A 56 11.63 -21.25 -8.53
N GLY A 57 10.88 -21.20 -7.43
CA GLY A 57 9.76 -22.12 -7.19
C GLY A 57 8.63 -21.99 -8.20
N ASN A 58 8.54 -20.88 -8.95
CA ASN A 58 7.55 -20.72 -10.02
C ASN A 58 7.73 -21.72 -11.16
N ILE A 59 8.86 -22.46 -11.23
CA ILE A 59 9.06 -23.57 -12.16
C ILE A 59 7.99 -24.63 -12.00
N ILE A 60 7.38 -24.76 -10.82
CA ILE A 60 6.26 -25.67 -10.52
C ILE A 60 5.07 -25.41 -11.46
N ALA A 61 4.86 -24.18 -11.90
CA ALA A 61 3.79 -23.82 -12.83
C ALA A 61 3.89 -24.54 -14.18
N PHE A 62 5.08 -25.02 -14.56
CA PHE A 62 5.36 -25.73 -15.79
C PHE A 62 5.49 -27.25 -15.60
N GLN A 63 5.18 -27.76 -14.40
CA GLN A 63 5.29 -29.16 -14.04
C GLN A 63 3.94 -29.69 -13.54
N ASP A 64 3.68 -30.99 -13.77
CA ASP A 64 2.68 -31.74 -13.00
C ASP A 64 3.28 -32.03 -11.62
N TYR A 65 3.19 -31.03 -10.74
CA TYR A 65 3.91 -31.02 -9.47
C TYR A 65 3.30 -32.01 -8.49
N GLN A 66 4.13 -32.96 -8.07
CA GLN A 66 3.77 -33.92 -7.05
C GLN A 66 4.59 -33.65 -5.77
N PRO A 67 3.95 -33.21 -4.68
CA PRO A 67 4.65 -32.82 -3.44
C PRO A 67 5.56 -33.91 -2.87
N PHE A 68 5.20 -35.17 -3.05
CA PHE A 68 5.94 -36.31 -2.49
C PHE A 68 7.24 -36.63 -3.22
N ILE A 69 7.37 -36.28 -4.49
CA ILE A 69 8.60 -36.49 -5.28
C ILE A 69 9.40 -35.21 -5.49
N GLY A 70 8.82 -34.04 -5.17
CA GLY A 70 9.46 -32.74 -5.17
C GLY A 70 9.68 -32.15 -6.56
N ILE A 71 10.21 -30.91 -6.59
CA ILE A 71 10.37 -30.11 -7.81
C ILE A 71 11.29 -30.78 -8.84
N MET A 72 12.36 -31.44 -8.38
CA MET A 72 13.38 -32.00 -9.29
C MET A 72 12.93 -33.24 -10.06
N HIS A 73 11.92 -33.95 -9.55
CA HIS A 73 11.48 -35.23 -10.10
C HIS A 73 10.04 -35.17 -10.66
N SER A 74 9.34 -34.07 -10.48
CA SER A 74 8.01 -33.89 -11.04
C SER A 74 8.06 -33.81 -12.57
N PRO A 75 7.13 -34.48 -13.30
CA PRO A 75 7.11 -34.47 -14.75
C PRO A 75 6.87 -33.06 -15.29
N TRP A 76 7.49 -32.76 -16.43
CA TRP A 76 7.33 -31.48 -17.09
C TRP A 76 6.03 -31.47 -17.92
N SER A 77 5.08 -30.59 -17.62
CA SER A 77 3.80 -30.45 -18.32
C SER A 77 3.76 -29.28 -19.30
N GLY A 78 4.84 -28.48 -19.38
CA GLY A 78 4.90 -27.34 -20.29
C GLY A 78 3.89 -26.25 -19.94
N LEU A 79 2.94 -25.98 -20.82
CA LEU A 79 1.91 -24.95 -20.63
C LEU A 79 0.54 -25.50 -20.26
N ASP A 80 0.41 -26.80 -20.03
CA ASP A 80 -0.90 -27.43 -19.78
C ASP A 80 -1.60 -26.86 -18.55
N ASN A 81 -0.85 -26.50 -17.51
CA ASN A 81 -1.39 -25.84 -16.34
C ASN A 81 -1.96 -24.45 -16.61
N PHE A 82 -1.59 -23.83 -17.73
CA PHE A 82 -2.11 -22.53 -18.15
C PHE A 82 -3.34 -22.63 -19.04
N ASP A 83 -3.74 -23.84 -19.43
CA ASP A 83 -4.95 -24.08 -20.23
C ASP A 83 -6.21 -23.53 -19.55
N VAL A 84 -6.26 -23.59 -18.22
CA VAL A 84 -7.31 -22.98 -17.39
C VAL A 84 -7.47 -21.48 -17.71
N ILE A 85 -6.36 -20.78 -17.97
CA ILE A 85 -6.37 -19.34 -18.29
C ILE A 85 -6.92 -19.10 -19.71
N PHE A 86 -6.57 -19.96 -20.67
CA PHE A 86 -6.87 -19.77 -22.10
C PHE A 86 -8.20 -20.41 -22.52
N ASN A 87 -8.58 -21.52 -21.89
CA ASN A 87 -9.82 -22.26 -22.22
C ASN A 87 -11.04 -21.81 -21.40
N GLY A 88 -10.92 -20.69 -20.63
CA GLY A 88 -12.07 -19.97 -20.11
C GLY A 88 -12.68 -20.60 -18.86
N ASP A 89 -11.88 -20.92 -17.83
CA ASP A 89 -12.46 -21.17 -16.52
C ASP A 89 -13.16 -19.89 -16.03
N ASP A 90 -14.47 -19.98 -15.90
CA ASP A 90 -15.32 -18.89 -15.41
C ASP A 90 -14.86 -18.32 -14.08
N GLN A 91 -14.25 -19.15 -13.20
CA GLN A 91 -13.77 -18.71 -11.90
C GLN A 91 -12.51 -17.85 -12.02
N PHE A 92 -11.57 -18.23 -12.90
CA PHE A 92 -10.36 -17.44 -13.15
C PHE A 92 -10.71 -16.08 -13.76
N LEU A 93 -11.55 -16.05 -14.79
CA LEU A 93 -11.98 -14.80 -15.40
C LEU A 93 -12.71 -13.89 -14.42
N LYS A 94 -13.62 -14.43 -13.61
CA LYS A 94 -14.31 -13.67 -12.55
C LYS A 94 -13.31 -13.12 -11.51
N ALA A 95 -12.33 -13.91 -11.08
CA ALA A 95 -11.30 -13.47 -10.14
C ALA A 95 -10.44 -12.34 -10.75
N LEU A 96 -10.03 -12.50 -12.02
CA LEU A 96 -9.24 -11.49 -12.73
C LEU A 96 -10.03 -10.18 -12.87
N VAL A 97 -11.28 -10.24 -13.34
CA VAL A 97 -12.14 -9.07 -13.50
C VAL A 97 -12.36 -8.38 -12.14
N ASN A 98 -12.68 -9.13 -11.09
CA ASN A 98 -12.85 -8.55 -9.75
C ASN A 98 -11.55 -7.89 -9.24
N THR A 99 -10.39 -8.47 -9.48
CA THR A 99 -9.10 -7.89 -9.10
C THR A 99 -8.83 -6.58 -9.85
N LEU A 100 -9.07 -6.56 -11.17
CA LEU A 100 -8.92 -5.36 -11.98
C LEU A 100 -9.91 -4.26 -11.58
N GLU A 101 -11.14 -4.63 -11.29
CA GLU A 101 -12.18 -3.70 -10.82
C GLU A 101 -11.82 -3.11 -9.44
N LEU A 102 -11.39 -3.93 -8.49
CA LEU A 102 -10.92 -3.45 -7.18
C LEU A 102 -9.69 -2.55 -7.33
N THR A 103 -8.76 -2.90 -8.21
CA THR A 103 -7.60 -2.06 -8.51
C THR A 103 -8.02 -0.70 -9.06
N LEU A 104 -8.95 -0.70 -10.03
CA LEU A 104 -9.46 0.55 -10.61
C LEU A 104 -10.15 1.40 -9.54
N ILE A 105 -11.02 0.80 -8.72
CA ILE A 105 -11.67 1.48 -7.60
C ILE A 105 -10.63 2.08 -6.65
N GLN A 106 -9.57 1.35 -6.32
CA GLN A 106 -8.52 1.84 -5.44
C GLN A 106 -7.70 2.98 -6.06
N VAL A 107 -7.40 2.89 -7.35
CA VAL A 107 -6.69 3.98 -8.06
C VAL A 107 -7.55 5.24 -8.14
N VAL A 108 -8.84 5.11 -8.38
CA VAL A 108 -9.76 6.25 -8.57
C VAL A 108 -10.20 6.86 -7.23
N PHE A 109 -10.47 6.06 -6.22
CA PHE A 109 -11.05 6.54 -4.97
C PHE A 109 -10.07 6.56 -3.79
N VAL A 110 -9.17 5.58 -3.66
CA VAL A 110 -8.23 5.53 -2.53
C VAL A 110 -7.01 6.42 -2.78
N PHE A 111 -6.43 6.33 -3.96
CA PHE A 111 -5.18 7.03 -4.28
C PHE A 111 -5.27 8.57 -4.23
N PRO A 112 -6.37 9.24 -4.64
CA PRO A 112 -6.46 10.70 -4.53
C PRO A 112 -6.66 11.22 -3.10
N VAL A 113 -7.19 10.40 -2.18
CA VAL A 113 -7.53 10.85 -0.82
C VAL A 113 -6.33 11.39 -0.06
N PRO A 114 -5.16 10.73 0.00
CA PRO A 114 -3.94 11.28 0.61
C PRO A 114 -3.52 12.62 0.03
N ILE A 115 -3.70 12.83 -1.28
CA ILE A 115 -3.35 14.09 -1.96
C ILE A 115 -4.28 15.21 -1.46
N VAL A 116 -5.59 14.94 -1.46
CA VAL A 116 -6.60 15.91 -0.98
C VAL A 116 -6.37 16.24 0.49
N LEU A 117 -6.09 15.24 1.32
CA LEU A 117 -5.79 15.44 2.74
C LEU A 117 -4.52 16.25 2.94
N ALA A 118 -3.46 16.00 2.16
CA ALA A 118 -2.22 16.77 2.23
C ALA A 118 -2.45 18.24 1.86
N LEU A 119 -3.20 18.50 0.80
CA LEU A 119 -3.56 19.86 0.39
C LEU A 119 -4.43 20.56 1.45
N ALA A 120 -5.40 19.86 2.03
CA ALA A 120 -6.24 20.39 3.10
C ALA A 120 -5.41 20.71 4.36
N LEU A 121 -4.54 19.80 4.78
CA LEU A 121 -3.65 20.01 5.94
C LEU A 121 -2.63 21.13 5.68
N ASN A 122 -2.13 21.25 4.46
CA ASN A 122 -1.21 22.32 4.09
C ASN A 122 -1.87 23.70 4.11
N SER A 123 -3.18 23.78 3.91
CA SER A 123 -3.94 25.03 3.95
C SER A 123 -4.28 25.48 5.38
N LEU A 124 -4.10 24.64 6.39
CA LEU A 124 -4.38 24.99 7.79
C LEU A 124 -3.36 25.98 8.32
N VAL A 125 -3.87 27.08 8.90
CA VAL A 125 -3.05 28.16 9.47
C VAL A 125 -2.51 27.77 10.85
N SER A 126 -3.30 27.03 11.63
CA SER A 126 -2.91 26.66 13.00
C SER A 126 -2.08 25.37 13.03
N GLU A 127 -0.81 25.47 13.36
CA GLU A 127 0.10 24.34 13.50
C GLU A 127 -0.33 23.34 14.61
N ARG A 128 -1.06 23.80 15.64
CA ARG A 128 -1.58 22.92 16.70
C ARG A 128 -2.70 22.05 16.16
N VAL A 129 -3.64 22.64 15.42
CA VAL A 129 -4.74 21.91 14.78
C VAL A 129 -4.21 20.94 13.74
N LYS A 130 -3.26 21.39 12.91
CA LYS A 130 -2.61 20.55 11.89
C LYS A 130 -2.01 19.29 12.52
N ARG A 131 -1.19 19.44 13.57
CA ARG A 131 -0.56 18.30 14.28
C ARG A 131 -1.59 17.39 14.93
N TRP A 132 -2.64 17.94 15.54
CA TRP A 132 -3.69 17.12 16.13
C TRP A 132 -4.43 16.29 15.08
N VAL A 133 -4.86 16.91 13.99
CA VAL A 133 -5.51 16.20 12.86
C VAL A 133 -4.60 15.15 12.24
N GLN A 134 -3.31 15.46 12.05
CA GLN A 134 -2.33 14.48 11.56
C GLN A 134 -2.25 13.25 12.46
N ASN A 135 -2.13 13.43 13.77
CA ASN A 135 -2.05 12.31 14.72
C ASN A 135 -3.29 11.43 14.66
N VAL A 136 -4.49 12.02 14.57
CA VAL A 136 -5.74 11.26 14.43
C VAL A 136 -5.81 10.50 13.10
N LEU A 137 -5.42 11.13 12.00
CA LEU A 137 -5.42 10.51 10.67
C LEU A 137 -4.39 9.39 10.54
N TYR A 138 -3.26 9.46 11.25
CA TYR A 138 -2.21 8.46 11.16
C TYR A 138 -2.49 7.21 12.02
N LEU A 139 -3.27 7.36 13.09
CA LEU A 139 -3.52 6.30 14.06
C LEU A 139 -4.06 5.00 13.45
N PRO A 140 -5.03 5.01 12.53
CA PRO A 140 -5.59 3.78 11.96
C PRO A 140 -4.56 2.92 11.22
N HIS A 141 -3.52 3.52 10.64
CA HIS A 141 -2.49 2.79 9.89
C HIS A 141 -1.74 1.77 10.77
N PHE A 142 -1.57 2.07 12.04
CA PHE A 142 -0.86 1.19 12.99
C PHE A 142 -1.71 0.02 13.49
N LEU A 143 -3.00 0.00 13.19
CA LEU A 143 -3.88 -1.11 13.52
C LEU A 143 -3.70 -2.26 12.51
N SER A 144 -3.67 -3.50 13.02
CA SER A 144 -3.70 -4.66 12.13
C SER A 144 -5.02 -4.78 11.38
N TRP A 145 -5.03 -5.44 10.23
CA TRP A 145 -6.26 -5.70 9.49
C TRP A 145 -7.28 -6.50 10.31
N VAL A 146 -6.83 -7.41 11.18
CA VAL A 146 -7.71 -8.16 12.10
C VAL A 146 -8.53 -7.21 12.97
N VAL A 147 -7.89 -6.22 13.57
CA VAL A 147 -8.57 -5.23 14.43
C VAL A 147 -9.53 -4.37 13.62
N ILE A 148 -9.11 -3.94 12.42
CA ILE A 148 -9.96 -3.09 11.56
C ILE A 148 -11.21 -3.85 11.11
N VAL A 149 -11.05 -5.07 10.60
CA VAL A 149 -12.18 -5.88 10.17
C VAL A 149 -13.13 -6.17 11.34
N ALA A 150 -12.60 -6.51 12.52
CA ALA A 150 -13.39 -6.75 13.72
C ALA A 150 -14.17 -5.49 14.17
N LEU A 151 -13.53 -4.31 14.10
CA LEU A 151 -14.17 -3.03 14.43
C LEU A 151 -15.32 -2.71 13.48
N PHE A 152 -15.11 -2.85 12.17
CA PHE A 152 -16.16 -2.66 11.19
C PHE A 152 -17.31 -3.69 11.35
N GLN A 153 -16.98 -4.93 11.70
CA GLN A 153 -17.98 -5.95 12.01
C GLN A 153 -18.82 -5.57 13.24
N GLN A 154 -18.20 -5.07 14.30
CA GLN A 154 -18.93 -4.62 15.47
C GLN A 154 -19.79 -3.38 15.20
N MET A 155 -19.35 -2.51 14.28
CA MET A 155 -20.12 -1.31 13.94
C MET A 155 -21.26 -1.61 12.95
N LEU A 156 -20.96 -2.36 11.86
CA LEU A 156 -21.83 -2.51 10.68
C LEU A 156 -22.39 -3.92 10.48
N GLY A 157 -22.02 -4.88 11.34
CA GLY A 157 -22.55 -6.24 11.29
C GLY A 157 -24.05 -6.33 11.62
N GLY A 158 -24.64 -7.49 11.38
CA GLY A 158 -26.08 -7.70 11.61
C GLY A 158 -26.53 -7.40 13.04
N THR A 159 -25.69 -7.67 14.03
CA THR A 159 -25.89 -7.33 15.46
C THR A 159 -25.00 -6.17 15.91
N GLY A 160 -24.49 -5.39 14.98
CA GLY A 160 -23.58 -4.28 15.26
C GLY A 160 -24.29 -3.04 15.77
N MET A 161 -23.48 -2.06 16.24
CA MET A 161 -23.99 -0.81 16.83
C MET A 161 -24.98 -0.08 15.92
N LEU A 162 -24.75 -0.05 14.59
CA LEU A 162 -25.66 0.60 13.65
C LEU A 162 -27.04 -0.05 13.68
N ASN A 163 -27.10 -1.37 13.60
CA ASN A 163 -28.38 -2.09 13.59
C ASN A 163 -29.09 -2.06 14.94
N LEU A 164 -28.37 -2.07 16.04
CA LEU A 164 -28.94 -1.84 17.37
C LEU A 164 -29.54 -0.45 17.49
N PHE A 165 -28.86 0.57 16.95
CA PHE A 165 -29.41 1.94 16.93
C PHE A 165 -30.65 2.05 16.02
N LEU A 166 -30.66 1.43 14.83
CA LEU A 166 -31.79 1.42 13.92
C LEU A 166 -33.04 0.73 14.59
N GLN A 167 -32.78 -0.43 15.21
CA GLN A 167 -33.86 -1.15 15.94
C GLN A 167 -34.42 -0.33 17.10
N ALA A 168 -33.58 0.42 17.82
CA ALA A 168 -34.06 1.28 18.91
C ALA A 168 -34.92 2.47 18.43
N GLN A 169 -34.91 2.76 17.10
CA GLN A 169 -35.71 3.78 16.45
C GLN A 169 -36.85 3.19 15.63
N ASP A 170 -37.14 1.89 15.78
CA ASP A 170 -38.14 1.14 14.99
C ASP A 170 -37.87 1.22 13.46
N LEU A 171 -36.58 1.30 13.06
CA LEU A 171 -36.14 1.32 11.66
C LEU A 171 -35.67 -0.06 11.23
N ASP A 172 -35.77 -0.33 9.92
CA ASP A 172 -35.28 -1.58 9.33
C ASP A 172 -33.76 -1.72 9.47
N THR A 173 -33.29 -2.93 9.77
CA THR A 173 -31.85 -3.26 9.86
C THR A 173 -31.19 -3.36 8.50
N TRP A 174 -29.95 -2.97 8.42
CA TRP A 174 -29.17 -3.02 7.20
C TRP A 174 -28.15 -4.16 7.24
N ASN A 175 -28.16 -5.00 6.21
CA ASN A 175 -27.15 -6.04 6.03
C ASN A 175 -26.01 -5.51 5.15
N ILE A 176 -25.12 -4.69 5.74
CA ILE A 176 -24.01 -4.06 5.00
C ILE A 176 -22.89 -5.08 4.74
N ILE A 177 -22.48 -5.84 5.76
CA ILE A 177 -21.34 -6.75 5.65
C ILE A 177 -21.69 -8.02 4.87
N GLY A 178 -22.92 -8.51 4.99
CA GLY A 178 -23.39 -9.71 4.29
C GLY A 178 -23.93 -9.46 2.88
N ASN A 179 -24.01 -8.21 2.44
CA ASN A 179 -24.53 -7.87 1.12
C ASN A 179 -23.41 -7.72 0.10
N PRO A 180 -23.38 -8.54 -0.97
CA PRO A 180 -22.36 -8.47 -2.01
C PRO A 180 -22.25 -7.10 -2.69
N ASP A 181 -23.35 -6.36 -2.82
CA ASP A 181 -23.37 -5.06 -3.49
C ASP A 181 -22.60 -3.99 -2.71
N PHE A 182 -22.59 -4.09 -1.37
CA PHE A 182 -21.82 -3.19 -0.51
C PHE A 182 -20.37 -3.62 -0.31
N PHE A 183 -20.00 -4.84 -0.70
CA PHE A 183 -18.69 -5.42 -0.40
C PHE A 183 -17.52 -4.56 -0.90
N LYS A 184 -17.55 -4.14 -2.18
CA LYS A 184 -16.48 -3.32 -2.78
C LYS A 184 -16.38 -1.94 -2.11
N THR A 185 -17.52 -1.33 -1.78
CA THR A 185 -17.58 -0.05 -1.06
C THR A 185 -17.05 -0.18 0.37
N LEU A 186 -17.39 -1.25 1.06
CA LEU A 186 -16.91 -1.55 2.41
C LEU A 186 -15.40 -1.69 2.44
N ILE A 187 -14.83 -2.56 1.58
CA ILE A 187 -13.38 -2.77 1.48
C ILE A 187 -12.67 -1.45 1.16
N THR A 188 -13.18 -0.69 0.19
CA THR A 188 -12.60 0.60 -0.20
C THR A 188 -12.60 1.60 0.95
N SER A 189 -13.71 1.69 1.70
CA SER A 189 -13.80 2.59 2.85
C SER A 189 -12.85 2.21 3.98
N GLN A 190 -12.67 0.93 4.25
CA GLN A 190 -11.69 0.42 5.22
C GLN A 190 -10.26 0.79 4.83
N VAL A 191 -9.88 0.61 3.54
CA VAL A 191 -8.55 0.98 3.04
C VAL A 191 -8.32 2.49 3.14
N ILE A 192 -9.32 3.31 2.75
CA ILE A 192 -9.24 4.77 2.87
C ILE A 192 -9.01 5.15 4.34
N TRP A 193 -9.83 4.63 5.25
CA TRP A 193 -9.74 4.95 6.67
C TRP A 193 -8.38 4.54 7.27
N LYS A 194 -7.86 3.37 6.87
CA LYS A 194 -6.58 2.87 7.37
C LYS A 194 -5.39 3.65 6.82
N ASP A 195 -5.31 3.83 5.50
CA ASP A 195 -4.04 4.16 4.84
C ASP A 195 -3.98 5.60 4.30
N ALA A 196 -5.10 6.32 4.22
CA ALA A 196 -5.10 7.68 3.68
C ALA A 196 -4.23 8.65 4.47
N GLY A 197 -4.26 8.55 5.82
CA GLY A 197 -3.41 9.37 6.67
C GLY A 197 -1.93 9.11 6.45
N TRP A 198 -1.53 7.84 6.38
CA TRP A 198 -0.14 7.46 6.13
C TRP A 198 0.37 7.97 4.78
N GLY A 199 -0.39 7.75 3.71
CA GLY A 199 -0.06 8.29 2.39
C GLY A 199 0.08 9.82 2.37
N THR A 200 -0.67 10.53 3.19
CA THR A 200 -0.62 11.99 3.33
C THR A 200 0.74 12.51 3.78
N ILE A 201 1.51 11.72 4.57
CA ILE A 201 2.84 12.11 5.05
C ILE A 201 3.79 12.38 3.87
N LEU A 202 3.79 11.50 2.87
CA LEU A 202 4.66 11.61 1.71
C LEU A 202 4.37 12.88 0.92
N PHE A 203 3.09 13.20 0.72
CA PHE A 203 2.68 14.41 0.02
C PHE A 203 2.98 15.68 0.83
N LEU A 204 2.81 15.67 2.15
CA LEU A 204 3.19 16.78 3.02
C LEU A 204 4.70 17.03 3.00
N ALA A 205 5.52 15.97 3.02
CA ALA A 205 6.96 16.08 2.89
C ALA A 205 7.40 16.65 1.54
N ALA A 206 6.69 16.33 0.47
CA ALA A 206 6.92 16.91 -0.85
C ALA A 206 6.49 18.39 -0.91
N LEU A 207 5.33 18.71 -0.32
CA LEU A 207 4.84 20.09 -0.24
C LEU A 207 5.78 21.02 0.54
N SER A 208 6.44 20.51 1.58
CA SER A 208 7.41 21.31 2.36
C SER A 208 8.68 21.69 1.58
N ARG A 209 8.91 21.07 0.41
CA ARG A 209 10.05 21.37 -0.48
C ARG A 209 9.71 22.35 -1.60
N VAL A 210 8.45 22.73 -1.75
CA VAL A 210 8.03 23.69 -2.77
C VAL A 210 8.53 25.07 -2.37
N ASP A 211 9.18 25.77 -3.31
CA ASP A 211 9.75 27.09 -3.07
C ASP A 211 8.64 28.11 -2.75
N SER A 212 8.75 28.77 -1.60
CA SER A 212 7.82 29.82 -1.16
C SER A 212 7.75 31.01 -2.14
N ASN A 213 8.85 31.29 -2.85
CA ASN A 213 8.89 32.37 -3.85
C ASN A 213 7.88 32.16 -4.97
N LEU A 214 7.53 30.91 -5.32
CA LEU A 214 6.51 30.62 -6.33
C LEU A 214 5.11 31.05 -5.86
N TYR A 215 4.82 30.89 -4.58
CA TYR A 215 3.56 31.34 -3.99
C TYR A 215 3.48 32.86 -3.89
N GLU A 216 4.58 33.52 -3.51
CA GLU A 216 4.67 34.96 -3.44
C GLU A 216 4.53 35.59 -4.82
N ALA A 217 5.25 35.10 -5.82
CA ALA A 217 5.14 35.56 -7.20
C ALA A 217 3.71 35.43 -7.75
N SER A 218 3.09 34.25 -7.53
CA SER A 218 1.72 34.02 -7.98
C SER A 218 0.69 34.88 -7.24
N ALA A 219 0.95 35.24 -5.99
CA ALA A 219 0.11 36.17 -5.23
C ALA A 219 0.21 37.60 -5.79
N MET A 220 1.41 38.04 -6.21
CA MET A 220 1.61 39.33 -6.87
C MET A 220 0.87 39.39 -8.22
N ASP A 221 0.74 38.25 -8.92
CA ASP A 221 -0.07 38.14 -10.15
C ASP A 221 -1.58 38.04 -9.88
N GLY A 222 -2.02 38.18 -8.61
CA GLY A 222 -3.43 38.13 -8.22
C GLY A 222 -4.05 36.75 -8.21
N ALA A 223 -3.24 35.70 -8.12
CA ALA A 223 -3.76 34.31 -8.02
C ALA A 223 -4.41 34.05 -6.67
N SER A 224 -5.67 33.59 -6.67
CA SER A 224 -6.34 33.09 -5.48
C SER A 224 -5.68 31.78 -4.97
N ARG A 225 -5.91 31.39 -3.70
CA ARG A 225 -5.38 30.16 -3.11
C ARG A 225 -5.72 28.91 -3.93
N PHE A 226 -6.93 28.84 -4.49
CA PHE A 226 -7.34 27.72 -5.37
C PHE A 226 -6.50 27.71 -6.64
N ARG A 227 -6.25 28.88 -7.26
CA ARG A 227 -5.41 29.00 -8.47
C ARG A 227 -3.96 28.64 -8.17
N GLN A 228 -3.42 29.02 -7.00
CA GLN A 228 -2.10 28.61 -6.53
C GLN A 228 -1.99 27.09 -6.35
N THR A 229 -3.00 26.47 -5.74
CA THR A 229 -3.04 25.00 -5.59
C THR A 229 -3.00 24.31 -6.94
N TRP A 230 -3.77 24.79 -7.91
CA TRP A 230 -3.88 24.14 -9.22
C TRP A 230 -2.66 24.35 -10.12
N HIS A 231 -2.05 25.55 -10.10
CA HIS A 231 -0.97 25.91 -11.03
C HIS A 231 0.44 25.84 -10.40
N VAL A 232 0.57 25.86 -9.08
CA VAL A 232 1.87 25.79 -8.40
C VAL A 232 1.99 24.48 -7.64
N THR A 233 1.04 24.19 -6.74
CA THR A 233 1.15 23.07 -5.80
C THR A 233 1.02 21.72 -6.49
N LEU A 234 -0.04 21.48 -7.26
CA LEU A 234 -0.28 20.21 -7.95
C LEU A 234 0.80 19.86 -8.98
N PRO A 235 1.24 20.82 -9.84
CA PRO A 235 2.36 20.53 -10.76
C PRO A 235 3.66 20.18 -10.04
N SER A 236 3.94 20.81 -8.89
CA SER A 236 5.13 20.49 -8.08
C SER A 236 5.09 19.07 -7.49
N LEU A 237 3.90 18.52 -7.25
CA LEU A 237 3.71 17.15 -6.77
C LEU A 237 3.71 16.10 -7.88
N ARG A 238 3.64 16.51 -9.17
CA ARG A 238 3.44 15.60 -10.30
C ARG A 238 4.42 14.41 -10.31
N GLY A 239 5.70 14.67 -10.07
CA GLY A 239 6.71 13.60 -10.06
C GLY A 239 6.46 12.55 -8.99
N LEU A 240 6.09 12.98 -7.77
CA LEU A 240 5.75 12.09 -6.67
C LEU A 240 4.44 11.33 -6.95
N VAL A 241 3.43 12.01 -7.48
CA VAL A 241 2.14 11.39 -7.85
C VAL A 241 2.35 10.27 -8.86
N ILE A 242 3.13 10.51 -9.92
CA ILE A 242 3.43 9.51 -10.95
C ILE A 242 4.20 8.34 -10.34
N LEU A 243 5.22 8.60 -9.53
CA LEU A 243 6.00 7.55 -8.86
C LEU A 243 5.12 6.66 -7.99
N LEU A 244 4.31 7.26 -7.11
CA LEU A 244 3.44 6.49 -6.21
C LEU A 244 2.33 5.76 -6.96
N LEU A 245 1.83 6.33 -8.06
CA LEU A 245 0.85 5.66 -8.91
C LEU A 245 1.45 4.42 -9.59
N ILE A 246 2.68 4.51 -10.11
CA ILE A 246 3.39 3.36 -10.70
C ILE A 246 3.57 2.26 -9.65
N LEU A 247 4.00 2.60 -8.44
CA LEU A 247 4.15 1.64 -7.34
C LEU A 247 2.80 1.00 -6.98
N ARG A 248 1.74 1.80 -6.91
CA ARG A 248 0.39 1.29 -6.62
C ARG A 248 -0.12 0.33 -7.70
N LEU A 249 0.16 0.62 -8.99
CA LEU A 249 -0.18 -0.27 -10.09
C LEU A 249 0.67 -1.55 -10.07
N GLY A 250 1.93 -1.47 -9.61
CA GLY A 250 2.77 -2.65 -9.41
C GLY A 250 2.19 -3.65 -8.41
N ASP A 251 1.49 -3.15 -7.38
CA ASP A 251 0.84 -3.98 -6.35
C ASP A 251 -0.60 -4.40 -6.73
N ALA A 252 -1.06 -4.09 -7.94
CA ALA A 252 -2.45 -4.26 -8.37
C ALA A 252 -3.00 -5.68 -8.18
N LEU A 253 -2.19 -6.71 -8.47
CA LEU A 253 -2.59 -8.11 -8.34
C LEU A 253 -2.59 -8.63 -6.89
N SER A 254 -2.02 -7.86 -5.96
CA SER A 254 -1.97 -8.19 -4.51
C SER A 254 -2.98 -7.39 -3.70
N VAL A 255 -3.84 -6.62 -4.36
CA VAL A 255 -4.78 -5.70 -3.73
C VAL A 255 -5.75 -6.42 -2.79
N GLY A 256 -5.68 -6.03 -1.51
CA GLY A 256 -6.66 -6.42 -0.50
C GLY A 256 -6.62 -7.88 -0.06
N PHE A 257 -5.62 -8.68 -0.45
CA PHE A 257 -5.57 -10.11 -0.14
C PHE A 257 -5.79 -10.40 1.36
N GLU A 258 -5.01 -9.77 2.23
CA GLU A 258 -5.11 -9.98 3.69
C GLU A 258 -6.47 -9.51 4.22
N GLN A 259 -6.93 -8.34 3.80
CA GLN A 259 -8.21 -7.77 4.18
C GLN A 259 -9.38 -8.65 3.75
N ILE A 260 -9.39 -9.11 2.49
CA ILE A 260 -10.47 -9.95 1.93
C ILE A 260 -10.49 -11.30 2.63
N LEU A 261 -9.31 -11.93 2.82
CA LEU A 261 -9.20 -13.19 3.53
C LEU A 261 -9.77 -13.09 4.95
N LEU A 262 -9.40 -12.04 5.69
CA LEU A 262 -9.90 -11.81 7.05
C LEU A 262 -11.39 -11.47 7.06
N GLN A 263 -11.89 -10.71 6.07
CA GLN A 263 -13.31 -10.39 5.95
C GLN A 263 -14.16 -11.65 5.76
N GLN A 264 -13.66 -12.62 4.97
CA GLN A 264 -14.34 -13.90 4.77
C GLN A 264 -14.23 -14.83 6.01
N THR A 265 -13.09 -14.80 6.71
CA THR A 265 -12.79 -15.70 7.82
C THR A 265 -13.07 -15.10 9.19
N ALA A 266 -13.22 -13.77 9.31
CA ALA A 266 -13.36 -13.08 10.59
C ALA A 266 -14.55 -13.60 11.42
N VAL A 267 -15.66 -13.94 10.79
CA VAL A 267 -16.82 -14.54 11.48
C VAL A 267 -16.45 -15.92 12.05
N GLY A 268 -15.69 -16.70 11.31
CA GLY A 268 -15.23 -18.04 11.74
C GLY A 268 -14.15 -17.96 12.83
N LEU A 269 -13.16 -17.08 12.66
CA LEU A 269 -12.07 -16.92 13.61
C LEU A 269 -12.53 -16.36 14.96
N VAL A 270 -13.35 -15.31 14.95
CA VAL A 270 -13.90 -14.72 16.19
C VAL A 270 -14.78 -15.74 16.92
N LYS A 271 -15.66 -16.45 16.20
CA LYS A 271 -16.45 -17.55 16.78
C LYS A 271 -15.55 -18.67 17.31
N GLY A 272 -14.47 -19.02 16.58
CA GLY A 272 -13.53 -20.05 16.99
C GLY A 272 -12.76 -19.66 18.26
N VAL A 273 -12.22 -18.44 18.34
CA VAL A 273 -11.50 -17.94 19.52
C VAL A 273 -12.44 -17.83 20.73
N ILE A 274 -13.62 -17.26 20.56
CA ILE A 274 -14.63 -17.17 21.62
C ILE A 274 -15.07 -18.57 22.04
N GLY A 275 -15.30 -19.48 21.10
CA GLY A 275 -15.63 -20.87 21.37
C GLY A 275 -14.55 -21.59 22.19
N ILE A 276 -13.28 -21.44 21.82
CA ILE A 276 -12.16 -21.99 22.58
C ILE A 276 -12.10 -21.39 23.99
N LEU A 277 -12.21 -20.07 24.12
CA LEU A 277 -12.20 -19.41 25.44
C LEU A 277 -13.38 -19.84 26.31
N LEU A 278 -14.57 -19.99 25.74
CA LEU A 278 -15.75 -20.49 26.45
C LEU A 278 -15.57 -21.96 26.88
N VAL A 279 -15.05 -22.82 25.99
CA VAL A 279 -14.80 -24.22 26.33
C VAL A 279 -13.73 -24.35 27.40
N LEU A 280 -12.62 -23.63 27.30
CA LEU A 280 -11.57 -23.62 28.32
C LEU A 280 -12.08 -23.02 29.65
N GLY A 281 -12.87 -21.96 29.59
CA GLY A 281 -13.51 -21.35 30.76
C GLY A 281 -14.49 -22.28 31.42
N ALA A 282 -15.40 -22.91 30.65
CA ALA A 282 -16.35 -23.88 31.14
C ALA A 282 -15.67 -25.11 31.73
N ASN A 283 -14.60 -25.60 31.08
CA ASN A 283 -13.80 -26.73 31.58
C ASN A 283 -13.14 -26.40 32.93
N LYS A 284 -12.59 -25.20 33.07
CA LYS A 284 -11.98 -24.74 34.32
C LYS A 284 -13.03 -24.54 35.43
N VAL A 285 -14.22 -24.05 35.09
CA VAL A 285 -15.34 -23.95 36.03
C VAL A 285 -15.84 -25.34 36.45
N ALA A 286 -15.98 -26.30 35.52
CA ALA A 286 -16.36 -27.67 35.84
C ALA A 286 -15.40 -28.34 36.84
N HIS A 287 -14.09 -28.15 36.63
CA HIS A 287 -13.07 -28.63 37.57
C HIS A 287 -13.17 -27.97 38.96
N LEU A 288 -13.53 -26.70 39.05
CA LEU A 288 -13.74 -25.98 40.33
C LEU A 288 -14.97 -26.54 41.11
N PHE A 289 -15.95 -27.07 40.40
CA PHE A 289 -17.15 -27.71 41.00
C PHE A 289 -17.00 -29.22 41.16
N GLY A 290 -15.81 -29.80 40.88
CA GLY A 290 -15.50 -31.22 41.11
C GLY A 290 -16.09 -32.17 40.07
N GLU A 291 -16.55 -31.64 38.92
CA GLU A 291 -17.03 -32.45 37.80
C GLU A 291 -15.92 -32.70 36.75
N GLU A 292 -15.97 -33.88 36.10
CA GLU A 292 -15.01 -34.18 35.01
C GLU A 292 -15.25 -33.28 33.81
N GLY A 293 -14.30 -32.40 33.49
CA GLY A 293 -14.32 -31.56 32.30
C GLY A 293 -14.10 -32.36 31.01
N VAL A 294 -14.33 -31.69 29.85
CA VAL A 294 -14.17 -32.31 28.51
C VAL A 294 -12.72 -32.70 28.20
N TYR A 295 -11.74 -32.07 28.84
CA TYR A 295 -10.31 -32.40 28.75
C TYR A 295 -9.78 -32.80 30.10
N ARG A 296 -9.25 -34.04 30.18
CA ARG A 296 -8.41 -34.49 31.30
C ARG A 296 -7.04 -33.80 31.18
N SER A 297 -6.63 -33.10 32.21
CA SER A 297 -5.27 -32.57 32.36
C SER A 297 -4.30 -33.69 32.71
#